data_34a3f866434781d982d97705deeb171f
#
_entry.id   34a3f866434781d982d97705deeb171f
#
_cell.length_a   1.000
_cell.length_b   1.000
_cell.length_c   1.000
_cell.angle_alpha   90.00
_cell.angle_beta   90.00
_cell.angle_gamma   90.00
#
_symmetry.space_group_name_H-M   'P 1'
#
loop_
_entity.id
_entity.type
_entity.pdbx_description
1 polymer ?
#
loop_
_entity_poly.entity_id
_entity_poly.type
_entity_poly.pdbx_seq_one_letter_code
_entity_poly.pdbx_strand_id
1 'polypeptide(L)'
;MGYFREEFWGDFIFREYDEFRLKSPGYAIIAVPDAGLVGVIGASHIIKSLDMKEVGGIDSYTYLPPIAVISRREVKLPIRIFYKENLMLIYSEFIPPIQALPQLVRALVHYVERKGAEYLFLMSGIPIPNRFDVEKLRTYYIATTPKAEELVKNVDVVPFENGYLVGPYALLLKESIRYRFNSIVLLTESFMEFPDPEASAKNIEVFSKPVSYTHLTLPTN
;
A
#
# COMPACT_ATOMS: atom_id res chain seq x y z
N MET A 1 17.67 19.96 -0.25
CA MET A 1 17.97 18.76 -1.08
C MET A 1 17.51 19.05 -2.50
N GLY A 2 18.35 18.77 -3.52
CA GLY A 2 17.91 18.79 -4.91
C GLY A 2 17.13 17.51 -5.21
N TYR A 3 16.20 17.61 -6.16
CA TYR A 3 15.52 16.41 -6.68
C TYR A 3 16.37 15.83 -7.81
N PHE A 4 16.47 14.49 -7.86
CA PHE A 4 17.06 13.77 -8.98
C PHE A 4 16.16 13.91 -10.22
N ARG A 5 14.83 13.79 -10.01
CA ARG A 5 13.82 13.86 -11.06
C ARG A 5 12.52 14.46 -10.53
N GLU A 6 11.87 15.28 -11.34
CA GLU A 6 10.51 15.74 -11.12
C GLU A 6 9.66 15.41 -12.35
N GLU A 7 8.48 14.87 -12.14
CA GLU A 7 7.58 14.43 -13.19
C GLU A 7 6.14 14.78 -12.85
N PHE A 8 5.41 15.26 -13.84
CA PHE A 8 4.03 15.70 -13.72
C PHE A 8 3.08 14.64 -14.32
N TRP A 9 2.11 14.22 -13.51
CA TRP A 9 1.00 13.37 -13.92
C TRP A 9 -0.32 14.14 -13.71
N GLY A 10 -0.68 14.97 -14.71
CA GLY A 10 -1.72 15.97 -14.54
C GLY A 10 -1.32 16.96 -13.44
N ASP A 11 -2.13 17.09 -12.39
CA ASP A 11 -1.87 17.98 -11.26
C ASP A 11 -1.03 17.34 -10.14
N PHE A 12 -0.60 16.09 -10.30
CA PHE A 12 0.29 15.44 -9.34
C PHE A 12 1.74 15.54 -9.77
N ILE A 13 2.60 15.83 -8.79
CA ILE A 13 4.03 16.00 -8.95
C ILE A 13 4.72 14.85 -8.23
N PHE A 14 5.41 13.99 -8.99
CA PHE A 14 6.26 12.93 -8.46
C PHE A 14 7.69 13.43 -8.42
N ARG A 15 8.27 13.50 -7.22
CA ARG A 15 9.64 13.94 -7.00
C ARG A 15 10.47 12.77 -6.51
N GLU A 16 11.53 12.46 -7.22
CA GLU A 16 12.50 11.44 -6.84
C GLU A 16 13.76 12.10 -6.31
N TYR A 17 14.26 11.60 -5.20
CA TYR A 17 15.52 12.07 -4.59
C TYR A 17 16.73 11.33 -5.14
N ASP A 18 16.52 10.05 -5.52
CA ASP A 18 17.51 9.17 -6.12
C ASP A 18 16.91 8.35 -7.25
N GLU A 19 17.76 7.90 -8.16
CA GLU A 19 17.36 6.93 -9.17
C GLU A 19 17.15 5.55 -8.51
N PHE A 20 16.03 4.90 -8.83
CA PHE A 20 15.76 3.54 -8.38
C PHE A 20 14.89 2.79 -9.38
N ARG A 21 15.04 1.47 -9.38
CA ARG A 21 14.22 0.53 -10.12
C ARG A 21 14.14 -0.78 -9.35
N LEU A 22 12.98 -1.41 -9.35
CA LEU A 22 12.76 -2.69 -8.68
C LEU A 22 13.49 -3.82 -9.43
N LYS A 23 14.11 -4.72 -8.67
CA LYS A 23 14.60 -6.00 -9.19
C LYS A 23 13.41 -6.93 -9.43
N SER A 24 13.49 -7.81 -10.44
CA SER A 24 12.44 -8.81 -10.68
C SER A 24 12.58 -10.01 -9.73
N PRO A 25 11.46 -10.54 -9.21
CA PRO A 25 10.12 -10.00 -9.29
C PRO A 25 9.95 -8.76 -8.42
N GLY A 26 9.41 -7.67 -9.03
CA GLY A 26 9.20 -6.40 -8.36
C GLY A 26 7.83 -6.32 -7.69
N TYR A 27 7.80 -5.83 -6.45
CA TYR A 27 6.59 -5.67 -5.65
C TYR A 27 6.38 -4.21 -5.26
N ALA A 28 5.15 -3.75 -5.34
CA ALA A 28 4.74 -2.45 -4.80
C ALA A 28 3.68 -2.62 -3.72
N ILE A 29 3.74 -1.79 -2.69
CA ILE A 29 2.65 -1.64 -1.70
C ILE A 29 2.18 -0.20 -1.77
N ILE A 30 0.85 0.01 -1.77
CA ILE A 30 0.24 1.32 -1.54
C ILE A 30 -0.54 1.24 -0.23
N ALA A 31 -0.19 2.11 0.71
CA ALA A 31 -0.80 2.19 2.03
C ALA A 31 -1.33 3.60 2.30
N VAL A 32 -2.64 3.68 2.50
CA VAL A 32 -3.37 4.88 2.94
C VAL A 32 -4.24 4.52 4.14
N PRO A 33 -4.63 5.47 5.00
CA PRO A 33 -5.50 5.19 6.14
C PRO A 33 -6.84 4.59 5.70
N ASP A 34 -7.24 3.52 6.38
CA ASP A 34 -8.51 2.81 6.20
C ASP A 34 -8.96 2.13 7.51
N ALA A 35 -9.88 1.17 7.43
CA ALA A 35 -10.38 0.45 8.60
C ALA A 35 -9.24 -0.18 9.42
N GLY A 36 -9.27 0.07 10.73
CA GLY A 36 -8.25 -0.43 11.66
C GLY A 36 -6.84 0.13 11.43
N LEU A 37 -6.64 1.07 10.49
CA LEU A 37 -5.33 1.55 10.03
C LEU A 37 -4.37 0.41 9.65
N VAL A 38 -4.91 -0.73 9.23
CA VAL A 38 -4.16 -1.97 8.98
C VAL A 38 -3.02 -1.74 8.01
N GLY A 39 -3.31 -1.10 6.87
CA GLY A 39 -2.31 -0.82 5.84
C GLY A 39 -1.22 0.15 6.31
N VAL A 40 -1.60 1.20 7.02
CA VAL A 40 -0.66 2.25 7.49
C VAL A 40 0.27 1.72 8.58
N ILE A 41 -0.27 0.97 9.54
CA ILE A 41 0.54 0.33 10.60
C ILE A 41 1.51 -0.66 9.97
N GLY A 42 1.01 -1.51 9.07
CA GLY A 42 1.81 -2.51 8.37
C GLY A 42 2.93 -1.89 7.54
N ALA A 43 2.60 -0.87 6.76
CA ALA A 43 3.58 -0.14 5.96
C ALA A 43 4.67 0.52 6.82
N SER A 44 4.28 1.19 7.90
CA SER A 44 5.24 1.80 8.83
C SER A 44 6.19 0.77 9.45
N HIS A 45 5.67 -0.43 9.79
CA HIS A 45 6.48 -1.52 10.29
C HIS A 45 7.45 -2.05 9.23
N ILE A 46 6.98 -2.31 8.00
CA ILE A 46 7.80 -2.79 6.89
C ILE A 46 8.95 -1.81 6.60
N ILE A 47 8.64 -0.50 6.51
CA ILE A 47 9.64 0.55 6.29
C ILE A 47 10.76 0.47 7.34
N LYS A 48 10.40 0.36 8.62
CA LYS A 48 11.36 0.31 9.73
C LYS A 48 12.14 -1.00 9.76
N SER A 49 11.45 -2.13 9.67
CA SER A 49 12.06 -3.47 9.80
C SER A 49 13.01 -3.79 8.66
N LEU A 50 12.71 -3.33 7.45
CA LEU A 50 13.58 -3.50 6.30
C LEU A 50 14.60 -2.36 6.14
N ASP A 51 14.58 -1.34 6.99
CA ASP A 51 15.40 -0.12 6.81
C ASP A 51 15.29 0.43 5.37
N MET A 52 14.03 0.64 4.91
CA MET A 52 13.78 1.11 3.56
C MET A 52 14.21 2.56 3.39
N LYS A 53 14.89 2.85 2.28
CA LYS A 53 15.29 4.22 1.93
C LYS A 53 14.10 5.01 1.40
N GLU A 54 13.89 6.22 1.92
CA GLU A 54 12.97 7.19 1.29
C GLU A 54 13.62 7.75 0.03
N VAL A 55 13.03 7.47 -1.12
CA VAL A 55 13.57 7.78 -2.45
C VAL A 55 12.77 8.84 -3.20
N GLY A 56 11.67 9.31 -2.63
CA GLY A 56 10.84 10.32 -3.27
C GLY A 56 9.54 10.58 -2.54
N GLY A 57 8.68 11.36 -3.18
CA GLY A 57 7.33 11.62 -2.71
C GLY A 57 6.44 12.19 -3.80
N ILE A 58 5.16 12.33 -3.46
CA ILE A 58 4.13 12.83 -4.36
C ILE A 58 3.41 13.99 -3.67
N ASP A 59 3.16 15.04 -4.44
CA ASP A 59 2.43 16.22 -3.99
C ASP A 59 1.45 16.70 -5.07
N SER A 60 0.56 17.61 -4.71
CA SER A 60 -0.33 18.32 -5.62
C SER A 60 -0.78 19.62 -4.99
N TYR A 61 -0.48 20.72 -5.64
CA TYR A 61 -0.96 22.05 -5.19
C TYR A 61 -2.46 22.27 -5.46
N THR A 62 -3.05 21.44 -6.33
CA THR A 62 -4.46 21.54 -6.72
C THR A 62 -5.34 20.68 -5.81
N TYR A 63 -4.93 19.46 -5.52
CA TYR A 63 -5.80 18.44 -4.92
C TYR A 63 -5.44 18.05 -3.50
N LEU A 64 -4.17 18.10 -3.14
CA LEU A 64 -3.79 17.71 -1.78
C LEU A 64 -3.90 18.89 -0.82
N PRO A 65 -4.28 18.64 0.44
CA PRO A 65 -4.25 19.69 1.47
C PRO A 65 -2.80 20.17 1.67
N PRO A 66 -2.58 21.40 2.14
CA PRO A 66 -1.26 21.96 2.37
C PRO A 66 -0.59 21.30 3.59
N ILE A 67 -0.17 20.06 3.45
CA ILE A 67 0.47 19.25 4.49
C ILE A 67 1.96 19.13 4.18
N ALA A 68 2.80 19.42 5.18
CA ALA A 68 4.21 19.07 5.18
C ALA A 68 4.47 18.07 6.30
N VAL A 69 5.03 16.93 5.97
CA VAL A 69 5.42 15.93 6.96
C VAL A 69 6.79 16.30 7.53
N ILE A 70 6.90 16.39 8.85
CA ILE A 70 8.18 16.64 9.50
C ILE A 70 8.75 15.32 10.03
N SER A 71 9.85 14.89 9.44
CA SER A 71 10.54 13.65 9.84
C SER A 71 12.04 13.91 9.99
N ARG A 72 12.61 13.55 11.15
CA ARG A 72 14.04 13.73 11.47
C ARG A 72 14.54 15.16 11.20
N ARG A 73 13.71 16.18 11.53
CA ARG A 73 13.95 17.62 11.28
C ARG A 73 13.99 18.05 9.82
N GLU A 74 13.56 17.20 8.92
CA GLU A 74 13.43 17.50 7.49
C GLU A 74 11.96 17.63 7.10
N VAL A 75 11.68 18.50 6.13
CA VAL A 75 10.37 18.64 5.51
C VAL A 75 10.25 17.60 4.41
N LYS A 76 9.23 16.77 4.50
CA LYS A 76 8.93 15.72 3.54
C LYS A 76 7.62 15.98 2.83
N LEU A 77 7.46 15.38 1.65
CA LEU A 77 6.23 15.45 0.88
C LEU A 77 5.10 14.67 1.57
N PRO A 78 3.82 15.04 1.31
CA PRO A 78 2.68 14.44 1.99
C PRO A 78 2.50 12.95 1.73
N ILE A 79 2.77 12.49 0.51
CA ILE A 79 2.80 11.06 0.16
C ILE A 79 4.25 10.70 -0.10
N ARG A 80 4.78 9.69 0.59
CA ARG A 80 6.20 9.33 0.56
C ARG A 80 6.44 8.03 -0.18
N ILE A 81 7.58 7.90 -0.85
CA ILE A 81 7.98 6.73 -1.62
C ILE A 81 9.22 6.13 -0.97
N PHE A 82 9.13 4.87 -0.57
CA PHE A 82 10.22 4.10 0.02
C PHE A 82 10.61 2.95 -0.91
N TYR A 83 11.88 2.57 -0.87
CA TYR A 83 12.43 1.54 -1.73
C TYR A 83 13.48 0.70 -1.01
N LYS A 84 13.47 -0.59 -1.29
CA LYS A 84 14.56 -1.52 -1.00
C LYS A 84 14.52 -2.68 -1.99
N GLU A 85 15.57 -2.83 -2.79
CA GLU A 85 15.78 -3.94 -3.72
C GLU A 85 14.62 -4.21 -4.70
N ASN A 86 13.74 -5.15 -4.36
CA ASN A 86 12.58 -5.52 -5.17
C ASN A 86 11.24 -5.09 -4.56
N LEU A 87 11.27 -4.28 -3.50
CA LEU A 87 10.07 -3.76 -2.85
C LEU A 87 10.05 -2.23 -2.88
N MET A 88 8.93 -1.68 -3.35
CA MET A 88 8.59 -0.26 -3.25
C MET A 88 7.34 -0.10 -2.39
N LEU A 89 7.31 0.96 -1.60
CA LEU A 89 6.17 1.27 -0.76
C LEU A 89 5.80 2.75 -0.92
N ILE A 90 4.54 3.02 -1.28
CA ILE A 90 3.96 4.35 -1.35
C ILE A 90 3.06 4.52 -0.14
N TYR A 91 3.36 5.51 0.68
CA TYR A 91 2.81 5.66 2.02
C TYR A 91 2.23 7.06 2.25
N SER A 92 1.00 7.09 2.72
CA SER A 92 0.32 8.33 3.15
C SER A 92 -0.27 8.14 4.55
N GLU A 93 -0.10 9.13 5.41
CA GLU A 93 -0.69 9.18 6.76
C GLU A 93 -2.04 9.90 6.78
N PHE A 94 -2.54 10.32 5.62
CA PHE A 94 -3.86 10.91 5.44
C PHE A 94 -4.56 10.31 4.23
N ILE A 95 -5.89 10.38 4.22
CA ILE A 95 -6.70 9.95 3.08
C ILE A 95 -6.72 11.09 2.05
N PRO A 96 -6.21 10.86 0.82
CA PRO A 96 -6.34 11.87 -0.23
C PRO A 96 -7.81 12.23 -0.48
N PRO A 97 -8.13 13.51 -0.72
CA PRO A 97 -9.49 13.93 -1.01
C PRO A 97 -10.10 13.17 -2.19
N ILE A 98 -11.41 12.92 -2.13
CA ILE A 98 -12.09 12.08 -3.12
C ILE A 98 -11.92 12.61 -4.55
N GLN A 99 -11.83 13.92 -4.73
CA GLN A 99 -11.62 14.58 -6.00
C GLN A 99 -10.22 14.30 -6.60
N ALA A 100 -9.25 14.05 -5.73
CA ALA A 100 -7.88 13.71 -6.11
C ALA A 100 -7.75 12.26 -6.62
N LEU A 101 -8.58 11.35 -6.08
CA LEU A 101 -8.40 9.90 -6.24
C LEU A 101 -8.36 9.42 -7.70
N PRO A 102 -9.25 9.85 -8.61
CA PRO A 102 -9.25 9.30 -9.97
C PRO A 102 -7.95 9.56 -10.73
N GLN A 103 -7.36 10.75 -10.56
CA GLN A 103 -6.10 11.12 -11.23
C GLN A 103 -4.90 10.51 -10.50
N LEU A 104 -4.88 10.58 -9.18
CA LEU A 104 -3.83 9.99 -8.34
C LEU A 104 -3.70 8.49 -8.59
N VAL A 105 -4.80 7.75 -8.52
CA VAL A 105 -4.82 6.29 -8.68
C VAL A 105 -4.28 5.87 -10.03
N ARG A 106 -4.69 6.56 -11.11
CA ARG A 106 -4.16 6.30 -12.45
C ARG A 106 -2.65 6.54 -12.51
N ALA A 107 -2.19 7.66 -11.98
CA ALA A 107 -0.76 7.98 -11.91
C ALA A 107 0.02 6.94 -11.10
N LEU A 108 -0.53 6.48 -9.97
CA LEU A 108 0.09 5.47 -9.11
C LEU A 108 0.29 4.13 -9.85
N VAL A 109 -0.74 3.59 -10.52
CA VAL A 109 -0.63 2.32 -11.25
C VAL A 109 0.45 2.40 -12.33
N HIS A 110 0.47 3.46 -13.12
CA HIS A 110 1.50 3.64 -14.14
C HIS A 110 2.90 3.86 -13.54
N TYR A 111 2.99 4.61 -12.45
CA TYR A 111 4.27 4.87 -11.81
C TYR A 111 4.90 3.58 -11.27
N VAL A 112 4.14 2.75 -10.55
CA VAL A 112 4.67 1.51 -9.99
C VAL A 112 5.08 0.52 -11.10
N GLU A 113 4.29 0.40 -12.16
CA GLU A 113 4.62 -0.42 -13.33
C GLU A 113 5.94 0.02 -13.98
N ARG A 114 6.09 1.32 -14.23
CA ARG A 114 7.30 1.89 -14.83
C ARG A 114 8.54 1.70 -13.94
N LYS A 115 8.37 1.69 -12.62
CA LYS A 115 9.47 1.39 -11.67
C LYS A 115 9.83 -0.10 -11.61
N GLY A 116 9.14 -0.94 -12.37
CA GLY A 116 9.42 -2.37 -12.48
C GLY A 116 8.64 -3.25 -11.53
N ALA A 117 7.55 -2.73 -10.93
CA ALA A 117 6.64 -3.58 -10.17
C ALA A 117 5.90 -4.54 -11.11
N GLU A 118 5.91 -5.82 -10.77
CA GLU A 118 5.11 -6.85 -11.42
C GLU A 118 3.81 -7.11 -10.66
N TYR A 119 3.81 -6.78 -9.36
CA TYR A 119 2.68 -6.96 -8.47
C TYR A 119 2.46 -5.73 -7.60
N LEU A 120 1.19 -5.38 -7.38
CA LEU A 120 0.76 -4.33 -6.48
C LEU A 120 -0.06 -4.93 -5.34
N PHE A 121 0.39 -4.74 -4.11
CA PHE A 121 -0.35 -5.10 -2.91
C PHE A 121 -1.03 -3.88 -2.29
N LEU A 122 -2.27 -4.08 -1.89
CA LEU A 122 -3.09 -3.12 -1.16
C LEU A 122 -3.47 -3.76 0.18
N MET A 123 -2.94 -3.23 1.27
CA MET A 123 -3.14 -3.77 2.60
C MET A 123 -4.24 -3.00 3.31
N SER A 124 -5.29 -3.68 3.75
CA SER A 124 -6.50 -3.05 4.31
C SER A 124 -7.12 -3.90 5.42
N GLY A 125 -7.98 -3.27 6.21
CA GLY A 125 -8.86 -3.94 7.14
C GLY A 125 -10.25 -4.15 6.58
N ILE A 126 -10.94 -5.18 7.05
CA ILE A 126 -12.38 -5.35 6.87
C ILE A 126 -13.06 -5.33 8.25
N PRO A 127 -13.91 -4.31 8.53
CA PRO A 127 -14.50 -4.19 9.85
C PRO A 127 -15.45 -5.34 10.15
N ILE A 128 -15.32 -5.91 11.34
CA ILE A 128 -16.26 -6.90 11.88
C ILE A 128 -16.84 -6.43 13.22
N PRO A 129 -18.16 -6.59 13.45
CA PRO A 129 -18.82 -6.08 14.66
C PRO A 129 -18.30 -6.67 15.97
N ASN A 130 -17.91 -7.94 15.94
CA ASN A 130 -17.46 -8.72 17.11
C ASN A 130 -15.93 -8.89 17.17
N ARG A 131 -15.16 -7.89 16.69
CA ARG A 131 -13.69 -8.00 16.59
C ARG A 131 -13.01 -8.35 17.93
N PHE A 132 -13.55 -7.89 19.08
CA PHE A 132 -13.00 -8.20 20.40
C PHE A 132 -13.11 -9.68 20.78
N ASP A 133 -14.08 -10.40 20.20
CA ASP A 133 -14.35 -11.81 20.53
C ASP A 133 -13.63 -12.77 19.58
N VAL A 134 -12.88 -12.24 18.60
CA VAL A 134 -12.21 -13.06 17.58
C VAL A 134 -10.75 -13.27 17.96
N GLU A 135 -10.40 -14.50 18.33
CA GLU A 135 -9.03 -14.88 18.66
C GLU A 135 -8.14 -15.10 17.41
N LYS A 136 -8.72 -15.60 16.33
CA LYS A 136 -8.00 -15.87 15.08
C LYS A 136 -8.59 -15.11 13.90
N LEU A 137 -7.89 -14.08 13.47
CA LEU A 137 -8.29 -13.23 12.36
C LEU A 137 -8.15 -13.94 11.01
N ARG A 138 -9.13 -13.71 10.13
CA ARG A 138 -9.08 -14.13 8.74
C ARG A 138 -8.58 -12.99 7.88
N THR A 139 -7.86 -13.34 6.83
CA THR A 139 -7.51 -12.42 5.76
C THR A 139 -8.16 -12.88 4.47
N TYR A 140 -8.91 -11.99 3.86
CA TYR A 140 -9.52 -12.20 2.55
C TYR A 140 -8.64 -11.58 1.48
N TYR A 141 -8.73 -12.08 0.24
CA TYR A 141 -8.04 -11.48 -0.89
C TYR A 141 -8.95 -11.20 -2.07
N ILE A 142 -8.58 -10.18 -2.85
CA ILE A 142 -9.12 -9.89 -4.17
C ILE A 142 -7.93 -9.79 -5.11
N ALA A 143 -7.94 -10.56 -6.20
CA ALA A 143 -6.89 -10.53 -7.22
C ALA A 143 -7.46 -10.05 -8.56
N THR A 144 -6.73 -9.21 -9.29
CA THR A 144 -7.18 -8.63 -10.56
C THR A 144 -6.87 -9.49 -11.77
N THR A 145 -5.97 -10.46 -11.64
CA THR A 145 -5.53 -11.34 -12.73
C THR A 145 -5.28 -12.75 -12.21
N PRO A 146 -5.34 -13.79 -13.07
CA PRO A 146 -4.97 -15.16 -12.68
C PRO A 146 -3.52 -15.25 -12.13
N LYS A 147 -2.60 -14.44 -12.67
CA LYS A 147 -1.21 -14.39 -12.18
C LYS A 147 -1.12 -13.85 -10.75
N ALA A 148 -1.93 -12.85 -10.41
CA ALA A 148 -2.02 -12.31 -9.06
C ALA A 148 -2.66 -13.32 -8.08
N GLU A 149 -3.69 -14.05 -8.53
CA GLU A 149 -4.36 -15.09 -7.74
C GLU A 149 -3.39 -16.26 -7.44
N GLU A 150 -2.65 -16.72 -8.44
CA GLU A 150 -1.65 -17.77 -8.30
C GLU A 150 -0.62 -17.45 -7.21
N LEU A 151 -0.24 -16.18 -7.08
CA LEU A 151 0.75 -15.73 -6.09
C LEU A 151 0.27 -15.96 -4.64
N VAL A 152 -1.03 -15.88 -4.38
CA VAL A 152 -1.60 -15.98 -3.02
C VAL A 152 -2.34 -17.27 -2.74
N LYS A 153 -2.52 -18.15 -3.70
CA LYS A 153 -3.32 -19.38 -3.54
C LYS A 153 -2.79 -20.36 -2.46
N ASN A 154 -1.49 -20.32 -2.17
CA ASN A 154 -0.84 -21.20 -1.19
C ASN A 154 -0.60 -20.52 0.15
N VAL A 155 -1.22 -19.37 0.38
CA VAL A 155 -1.16 -18.58 1.61
C VAL A 155 -2.47 -18.77 2.38
N ASP A 156 -2.43 -18.56 3.70
CA ASP A 156 -3.62 -18.67 4.57
C ASP A 156 -4.54 -17.45 4.35
N VAL A 157 -5.25 -17.46 3.22
CA VAL A 157 -6.20 -16.41 2.81
C VAL A 157 -7.47 -17.03 2.20
N VAL A 158 -8.56 -16.29 2.27
CA VAL A 158 -9.86 -16.68 1.74
C VAL A 158 -10.26 -15.77 0.58
N PRO A 159 -10.79 -16.26 -0.54
CA PRO A 159 -11.33 -15.40 -1.59
C PRO A 159 -12.44 -14.49 -1.05
N PHE A 160 -12.40 -13.19 -1.36
CA PHE A 160 -13.51 -12.29 -1.08
C PHE A 160 -14.53 -12.37 -2.21
N GLU A 161 -15.50 -13.28 -2.09
CA GLU A 161 -16.39 -13.64 -3.18
C GLU A 161 -17.44 -12.57 -3.49
N ASN A 162 -18.01 -11.95 -2.45
CA ASN A 162 -19.11 -10.99 -2.61
C ASN A 162 -18.99 -9.85 -1.58
N GLY A 163 -19.23 -8.62 -2.03
CA GLY A 163 -19.22 -7.45 -1.16
C GLY A 163 -18.92 -6.16 -1.89
N TYR A 164 -18.67 -5.12 -1.12
CA TYR A 164 -18.32 -3.80 -1.63
C TYR A 164 -16.98 -3.37 -1.02
N LEU A 165 -16.09 -2.88 -1.86
CA LEU A 165 -14.90 -2.15 -1.46
C LEU A 165 -15.11 -0.67 -1.82
N VAL A 166 -14.77 0.23 -0.91
CA VAL A 166 -14.94 1.68 -1.11
C VAL A 166 -13.60 2.40 -0.95
N GLY A 167 -13.52 3.63 -1.45
CA GLY A 167 -12.34 4.48 -1.29
C GLY A 167 -11.20 4.21 -2.27
N PRO A 168 -9.96 4.57 -1.91
CA PRO A 168 -8.80 4.51 -2.81
C PRO A 168 -8.54 3.13 -3.38
N TYR A 169 -8.65 2.08 -2.57
CA TYR A 169 -8.36 0.71 -2.98
C TYR A 169 -9.36 0.17 -4.01
N ALA A 170 -10.64 0.58 -3.92
CA ALA A 170 -11.62 0.25 -4.94
C ALA A 170 -11.25 0.84 -6.31
N LEU A 171 -10.78 2.08 -6.33
CA LEU A 171 -10.34 2.73 -7.57
C LEU A 171 -9.04 2.11 -8.09
N LEU A 172 -8.08 1.78 -7.21
CA LEU A 172 -6.85 1.08 -7.59
C LEU A 172 -7.13 -0.27 -8.24
N LEU A 173 -8.07 -1.06 -7.69
CA LEU A 173 -8.51 -2.32 -8.32
C LEU A 173 -9.12 -2.08 -9.70
N LYS A 174 -10.02 -1.11 -9.85
CA LYS A 174 -10.66 -0.79 -11.13
C LYS A 174 -9.65 -0.37 -12.20
N GLU A 175 -8.68 0.48 -11.85
CA GLU A 175 -7.62 0.87 -12.76
C GLU A 175 -6.67 -0.30 -13.06
N SER A 176 -6.33 -1.13 -12.07
CA SER A 176 -5.52 -2.33 -12.27
C SER A 176 -6.17 -3.32 -13.25
N ILE A 177 -7.48 -3.53 -13.15
CA ILE A 177 -8.24 -4.35 -14.13
C ILE A 177 -8.15 -3.73 -15.53
N ARG A 178 -8.32 -2.41 -15.63
CA ARG A 178 -8.25 -1.69 -16.90
C ARG A 178 -6.92 -1.85 -17.62
N TYR A 179 -5.82 -1.82 -16.85
CA TYR A 179 -4.45 -1.98 -17.38
C TYR A 179 -3.94 -3.41 -17.34
N ARG A 180 -4.76 -4.37 -16.89
CA ARG A 180 -4.35 -5.78 -16.68
C ARG A 180 -3.12 -5.93 -15.78
N PHE A 181 -3.00 -5.03 -14.81
CA PHE A 181 -1.91 -5.06 -13.85
C PHE A 181 -2.22 -6.05 -12.71
N ASN A 182 -1.21 -6.80 -12.25
CA ASN A 182 -1.38 -7.81 -11.21
C ASN A 182 -1.51 -7.14 -9.84
N SER A 183 -2.73 -6.91 -9.38
CA SER A 183 -2.97 -6.30 -8.07
C SER A 183 -3.69 -7.25 -7.13
N ILE A 184 -3.34 -7.18 -5.86
CA ILE A 184 -3.89 -8.01 -4.79
C ILE A 184 -4.27 -7.09 -3.65
N VAL A 185 -5.54 -7.13 -3.23
CA VAL A 185 -5.98 -6.53 -1.96
C VAL A 185 -6.01 -7.63 -0.91
N LEU A 186 -5.39 -7.37 0.23
CA LEU A 186 -5.47 -8.19 1.43
C LEU A 186 -6.34 -7.47 2.45
N LEU A 187 -7.46 -8.08 2.82
CA LEU A 187 -8.46 -7.55 3.74
C LEU A 187 -8.46 -8.39 5.01
N THR A 188 -7.84 -7.91 6.09
CA THR A 188 -7.83 -8.62 7.37
C THR A 188 -8.96 -8.12 8.26
N GLU A 189 -9.69 -9.02 8.91
CA GLU A 189 -10.71 -8.70 9.90
C GLU A 189 -10.15 -7.73 10.95
N SER A 190 -10.83 -6.60 11.18
CA SER A 190 -10.30 -5.51 11.99
C SER A 190 -11.37 -4.72 12.72
N PHE A 191 -10.94 -3.83 13.61
CA PHE A 191 -11.80 -2.77 14.12
C PHE A 191 -12.15 -1.77 13.00
N MET A 192 -13.30 -1.11 13.14
CA MET A 192 -13.72 -0.07 12.21
C MET A 192 -13.02 1.27 12.51
N GLU A 193 -13.09 1.70 13.77
CA GLU A 193 -12.71 3.06 14.18
C GLU A 193 -11.42 3.13 14.99
N PHE A 194 -10.91 2.00 15.45
CA PHE A 194 -9.69 1.95 16.26
C PHE A 194 -8.54 1.31 15.51
N PRO A 195 -7.29 1.77 15.74
CA PRO A 195 -6.11 1.09 15.22
C PRO A 195 -6.09 -0.38 15.64
N ASP A 196 -5.78 -1.27 14.70
CA ASP A 196 -5.71 -2.72 14.93
C ASP A 196 -4.31 -3.26 14.56
N PRO A 197 -3.35 -3.20 15.49
CA PRO A 197 -2.01 -3.73 15.25
C PRO A 197 -1.98 -5.24 15.00
N GLU A 198 -2.91 -5.99 15.60
CA GLU A 198 -3.02 -7.45 15.44
C GLU A 198 -3.48 -7.79 14.01
N ALA A 199 -4.50 -7.10 13.50
CA ALA A 199 -4.93 -7.25 12.12
C ALA A 199 -3.82 -6.86 11.14
N SER A 200 -3.06 -5.81 11.46
CA SER A 200 -1.89 -5.42 10.68
C SER A 200 -0.79 -6.48 10.70
N ALA A 201 -0.51 -7.08 11.87
CA ALA A 201 0.46 -8.17 12.00
C ALA A 201 0.07 -9.37 11.13
N LYS A 202 -1.19 -9.77 11.17
CA LYS A 202 -1.73 -10.85 10.33
C LYS A 202 -1.63 -10.53 8.85
N ASN A 203 -1.93 -9.31 8.45
CA ASN A 203 -1.82 -8.87 7.06
C ASN A 203 -0.38 -8.92 6.54
N ILE A 204 0.60 -8.47 7.36
CA ILE A 204 2.03 -8.56 7.03
C ILE A 204 2.49 -10.03 6.95
N GLU A 205 2.06 -10.87 7.88
CA GLU A 205 2.37 -12.32 7.85
C GLU A 205 1.95 -12.92 6.51
N VAL A 206 0.74 -12.62 6.07
CA VAL A 206 0.20 -13.08 4.79
C VAL A 206 1.01 -12.54 3.62
N PHE A 207 1.27 -11.22 3.60
CA PHE A 207 2.06 -10.57 2.56
C PHE A 207 3.48 -11.12 2.45
N SER A 208 4.14 -11.39 3.57
CA SER A 208 5.56 -11.79 3.60
C SER A 208 5.82 -13.15 2.95
N LYS A 209 4.84 -14.06 2.96
CA LYS A 209 4.99 -15.42 2.42
C LYS A 209 5.26 -15.44 0.91
N PRO A 210 4.41 -14.84 0.05
CA PRO A 210 4.63 -14.84 -1.39
C PRO A 210 5.81 -13.99 -1.85
N VAL A 211 6.20 -12.98 -1.07
CA VAL A 211 7.32 -12.09 -1.42
C VAL A 211 8.66 -12.49 -0.82
N SER A 212 8.69 -13.61 -0.07
CA SER A 212 9.90 -14.19 0.55
C SER A 212 10.61 -13.29 1.57
N TYR A 213 9.86 -12.39 2.23
CA TYR A 213 10.34 -11.56 3.35
C TYR A 213 9.97 -12.18 4.71
N THR A 214 10.43 -13.40 4.98
CA THR A 214 10.05 -14.22 6.15
C THR A 214 10.38 -13.63 7.52
N HIS A 215 11.15 -12.56 7.60
CA HIS A 215 11.52 -11.87 8.83
C HIS A 215 10.66 -10.64 9.17
N LEU A 216 9.62 -10.38 8.37
CA LEU A 216 8.65 -9.33 8.65
C LEU A 216 7.58 -9.83 9.62
N THR A 217 7.88 -9.90 10.91
CA THR A 217 6.89 -10.21 11.94
C THR A 217 6.71 -9.00 12.86
N LEU A 218 5.45 -8.59 13.09
CA LEU A 218 5.13 -7.65 14.15
C LEU A 218 5.12 -8.39 15.48
N PRO A 219 5.76 -7.88 16.54
CA PRO A 219 5.56 -8.42 17.88
C PRO A 219 4.11 -8.18 18.27
N THR A 220 3.36 -9.27 18.45
CA THR A 220 2.01 -9.27 19.04
C THR A 220 2.19 -9.48 20.54
N ASN A 221 2.24 -8.39 21.30
CA ASN A 221 2.14 -8.43 22.77
C ASN A 221 0.85 -7.79 23.19
#